data_bb11fd33510ead2470a452689d79b5ca
#
_entry.id   bb11fd33510ead2470a452689d79b5ca
#
_cell.length_a   1.000
_cell.length_b   1.000
_cell.length_c   1.000
_cell.angle_alpha   90.00
_cell.angle_beta   90.00
_cell.angle_gamma   90.00
#
_symmetry.space_group_name_H-M   'P 1'
#
loop_
_entity.id
_entity.type
_entity.pdbx_description
1 polymer ?
#
loop_
_entity_poly.entity_id
_entity_poly.type
_entity_poly.pdbx_seq_one_letter_code
_entity_poly.pdbx_strand_id
1 'polypeptide(L)'
;MKKKIFAIVMILLMLCSCSIGKREVYLYGEDHDIKPIYNEELNILRDYYKKGGRNYFLEYPHYCAQYLNLWMKSDNDEYLNKMFDFFKEYGNYDYDYTIEFYKTIKKEMNDIRFYGVDVGHAYDSIGKDYLKLAKEKGDKKDIELTERAIEQGKNFYDKEKVDDLKASEYRDKMMAENFMDTYNKTKGDVIGFFGLGHIDGTRYINDYMMKNLQDKIKNIHTVNLLKSKNLKPISTEKITYNGREFEADFYGIISHKYSPYPHEKLYRIKDTEYFKDFTTTGYNQSFPYNFSFEKGDIILTRQYNDKEQKDVVIRVTSDGSEELFLADYIQPK
;
A
#
# COMPACT_ATOMS: atom_id res chain seq x y z
N MET A 1 -28.92 -15.71 50.70
CA MET A 1 -27.68 -15.91 49.92
C MET A 1 -27.92 -15.96 48.40
N LYS A 2 -28.85 -16.77 47.88
CA LYS A 2 -29.09 -16.91 46.40
C LYS A 2 -29.42 -15.60 45.68
N LYS A 3 -30.19 -14.66 46.27
CA LYS A 3 -30.51 -13.35 45.65
C LYS A 3 -29.30 -12.40 45.53
N LYS A 4 -28.33 -12.47 46.48
CA LYS A 4 -27.11 -11.66 46.43
C LYS A 4 -26.12 -12.17 45.37
N ILE A 5 -26.05 -13.50 45.19
CA ILE A 5 -25.19 -14.12 44.14
C ILE A 5 -25.75 -13.79 42.76
N PHE A 6 -27.07 -13.82 42.57
CA PHE A 6 -27.70 -13.46 41.31
C PHE A 6 -27.47 -11.98 40.93
N ALA A 7 -27.53 -11.07 41.89
CA ALA A 7 -27.24 -9.66 41.67
C ALA A 7 -25.77 -9.41 41.30
N ILE A 8 -24.81 -10.13 41.92
CA ILE A 8 -23.39 -10.01 41.59
C ILE A 8 -23.09 -10.55 40.20
N VAL A 9 -23.72 -11.67 39.81
CA VAL A 9 -23.57 -12.23 38.44
C VAL A 9 -24.18 -11.30 37.40
N MET A 10 -25.33 -10.66 37.67
CA MET A 10 -25.92 -9.66 36.77
C MET A 10 -25.05 -8.40 36.67
N ILE A 11 -24.43 -7.93 37.73
CA ILE A 11 -23.51 -6.79 37.74
C ILE A 11 -22.23 -7.15 36.97
N LEU A 12 -21.67 -8.35 37.13
CA LEU A 12 -20.53 -8.85 36.36
C LEU A 12 -20.86 -8.99 34.87
N LEU A 13 -22.06 -9.47 34.53
CA LEU A 13 -22.52 -9.51 33.12
C LEU A 13 -22.75 -8.11 32.53
N MET A 14 -23.23 -7.15 33.31
CA MET A 14 -23.34 -5.75 32.89
C MET A 14 -21.98 -5.07 32.77
N LEU A 15 -21.00 -5.38 33.62
CA LEU A 15 -19.65 -4.86 33.52
C LEU A 15 -18.87 -5.48 32.33
N CYS A 16 -19.17 -6.73 31.95
CA CYS A 16 -18.63 -7.34 30.71
C CYS A 16 -19.30 -6.81 29.44
N SER A 17 -20.49 -6.18 29.53
CA SER A 17 -21.17 -5.61 28.37
C SER A 17 -20.82 -4.13 28.12
N CYS A 18 -20.06 -3.47 29.02
CA CYS A 18 -19.77 -2.03 28.94
C CYS A 18 -18.41 -1.64 28.35
N SER A 19 -17.71 -2.54 27.69
CA SER A 19 -16.62 -2.15 26.80
C SER A 19 -16.75 -2.82 25.43
N ILE A 20 -17.87 -2.57 24.76
CA ILE A 20 -17.81 -2.59 23.29
C ILE A 20 -16.96 -1.35 22.95
N GLY A 21 -15.64 -1.53 22.97
CA GLY A 21 -14.69 -0.53 22.52
C GLY A 21 -15.17 -0.05 21.15
N LYS A 22 -15.17 1.25 20.94
CA LYS A 22 -15.46 1.81 19.62
C LYS A 22 -14.49 1.15 18.68
N ARG A 23 -14.98 0.56 17.58
CA ARG A 23 -14.12 0.01 16.53
C ARG A 23 -13.35 1.14 15.88
N GLU A 24 -12.07 0.96 15.79
CA GLU A 24 -11.17 1.89 15.11
C GLU A 24 -10.84 1.37 13.71
N VAL A 25 -10.71 2.29 12.77
CA VAL A 25 -10.26 2.01 11.40
C VAL A 25 -9.03 2.85 11.13
N TYR A 26 -7.93 2.21 10.80
CA TYR A 26 -6.65 2.83 10.50
C TYR A 26 -6.34 2.62 9.02
N LEU A 27 -6.32 3.69 8.23
CA LEU A 27 -6.01 3.66 6.82
C LEU A 27 -4.74 4.48 6.54
N TYR A 28 -3.83 3.86 5.84
CA TYR A 28 -2.55 4.43 5.48
C TYR A 28 -2.48 4.58 3.97
N GLY A 29 -2.21 5.81 3.51
CA GLY A 29 -1.94 6.10 2.11
C GLY A 29 -0.48 5.84 1.80
N GLU A 30 -0.21 5.02 0.80
CA GLU A 30 1.13 4.59 0.43
C GLU A 30 1.36 4.67 -1.09
N ASP A 31 2.57 4.34 -1.54
CA ASP A 31 2.91 4.09 -2.94
C ASP A 31 3.49 2.69 -3.04
N HIS A 32 2.94 1.89 -3.96
CA HIS A 32 3.23 0.46 -4.05
C HIS A 32 4.69 0.17 -4.42
N ASP A 33 5.16 -1.01 -4.03
CA ASP A 33 6.47 -1.59 -4.40
C ASP A 33 7.70 -0.79 -3.94
N ILE A 34 7.56 -0.01 -2.86
CA ILE A 34 8.65 0.76 -2.27
C ILE A 34 9.10 0.09 -0.96
N LYS A 35 10.26 -0.53 -0.96
CA LYS A 35 10.77 -1.31 0.19
C LYS A 35 10.77 -0.56 1.53
N PRO A 36 11.21 0.72 1.66
CA PRO A 36 11.09 1.47 2.90
C PRO A 36 9.66 1.62 3.39
N ILE A 37 8.69 1.77 2.49
CA ILE A 37 7.26 1.84 2.83
C ILE A 37 6.81 0.50 3.38
N TYR A 38 7.09 -0.61 2.72
CA TYR A 38 6.76 -1.94 3.23
C TYR A 38 7.41 -2.25 4.59
N ASN A 39 8.62 -1.78 4.83
CA ASN A 39 9.26 -1.92 6.14
C ASN A 39 8.49 -1.16 7.24
N GLU A 40 8.02 0.06 6.94
CA GLU A 40 7.21 0.85 7.87
C GLU A 40 5.82 0.24 8.07
N GLU A 41 5.17 -0.24 7.01
CA GLU A 41 3.91 -0.98 7.10
C GLU A 41 4.02 -2.21 7.99
N LEU A 42 5.11 -2.98 7.88
CA LEU A 42 5.37 -4.11 8.77
C LEU A 42 5.49 -3.69 10.24
N ASN A 43 6.14 -2.56 10.52
CA ASN A 43 6.24 -2.03 11.88
C ASN A 43 4.86 -1.65 12.43
N ILE A 44 4.06 -0.96 11.63
CA ILE A 44 2.68 -0.59 11.96
C ILE A 44 1.81 -1.83 12.17
N LEU A 45 1.90 -2.83 11.28
CA LEU A 45 1.17 -4.09 11.39
C LEU A 45 1.56 -4.87 12.64
N ARG A 46 2.85 -4.92 13.00
CA ARG A 46 3.33 -5.56 14.24
C ARG A 46 2.69 -4.92 15.47
N ASP A 47 2.62 -3.60 15.50
CA ASP A 47 2.02 -2.88 16.62
C ASP A 47 0.49 -3.06 16.68
N TYR A 48 -0.18 -3.05 15.53
CA TYR A 48 -1.60 -3.37 15.42
C TYR A 48 -1.89 -4.81 15.90
N TYR A 49 -1.08 -5.77 15.45
CA TYR A 49 -1.20 -7.18 15.83
C TYR A 49 -0.97 -7.41 17.33
N LYS A 50 0.06 -6.78 17.93
CA LYS A 50 0.33 -6.82 19.38
C LYS A 50 -0.83 -6.29 20.21
N LYS A 51 -1.57 -5.30 19.71
CA LYS A 51 -2.77 -4.73 20.34
C LYS A 51 -4.02 -5.59 20.14
N GLY A 52 -3.92 -6.74 19.49
CA GLY A 52 -5.02 -7.67 19.25
C GLY A 52 -5.74 -7.49 17.93
N GLY A 53 -5.28 -6.59 17.07
CA GLY A 53 -5.81 -6.41 15.72
C GLY A 53 -5.57 -7.62 14.84
N ARG A 54 -6.55 -7.97 13.99
CA ARG A 54 -6.48 -9.16 13.11
C ARG A 54 -7.06 -8.93 11.73
N ASN A 55 -7.73 -7.81 11.47
CA ASN A 55 -8.42 -7.57 10.22
C ASN A 55 -7.58 -6.64 9.35
N TYR A 56 -7.00 -7.16 8.28
CA TYR A 56 -6.24 -6.40 7.31
C TYR A 56 -7.03 -6.29 5.99
N PHE A 57 -7.46 -5.07 5.69
CA PHE A 57 -8.19 -4.75 4.47
C PHE A 57 -7.21 -4.33 3.38
N LEU A 58 -7.35 -4.90 2.19
CA LEU A 58 -6.40 -4.80 1.10
C LEU A 58 -7.00 -4.10 -0.12
N GLU A 59 -6.19 -3.31 -0.79
CA GLU A 59 -6.43 -2.84 -2.15
C GLU A 59 -6.23 -3.97 -3.18
N TYR A 60 -6.91 -5.08 -2.91
CA TYR A 60 -7.00 -6.24 -3.79
C TYR A 60 -8.46 -6.70 -3.89
N PRO A 61 -8.86 -7.36 -4.98
CA PRO A 61 -10.18 -7.96 -5.07
C PRO A 61 -10.37 -9.10 -4.06
N HIS A 62 -11.62 -9.39 -3.76
CA HIS A 62 -12.01 -10.43 -2.80
C HIS A 62 -11.23 -11.74 -3.00
N TYR A 63 -11.18 -12.26 -4.21
CA TYR A 63 -10.53 -13.55 -4.50
C TYR A 63 -9.02 -13.56 -4.26
N CYS A 64 -8.32 -12.42 -4.44
CA CYS A 64 -6.90 -12.33 -4.10
C CYS A 64 -6.68 -12.43 -2.58
N ALA A 65 -7.50 -11.73 -1.79
CA ALA A 65 -7.44 -11.85 -0.33
C ALA A 65 -7.76 -13.29 0.14
N GLN A 66 -8.66 -13.99 -0.56
CA GLN A 66 -8.95 -15.38 -0.24
C GLN A 66 -7.78 -16.32 -0.60
N TYR A 67 -7.06 -16.09 -1.69
CA TYR A 67 -5.80 -16.81 -1.95
C TYR A 67 -4.78 -16.60 -0.84
N LEU A 68 -4.61 -15.36 -0.35
CA LEU A 68 -3.75 -15.08 0.80
C LEU A 68 -4.22 -15.82 2.06
N ASN A 69 -5.53 -15.83 2.34
CA ASN A 69 -6.09 -16.56 3.50
C ASN A 69 -5.91 -18.09 3.39
N LEU A 70 -5.94 -18.65 2.19
CA LEU A 70 -5.61 -20.05 1.94
C LEU A 70 -4.13 -20.30 2.15
N TRP A 71 -3.29 -19.45 1.61
CA TRP A 71 -1.85 -19.53 1.77
C TRP A 71 -1.40 -19.42 3.24
N MET A 72 -2.02 -18.55 4.04
CA MET A 72 -1.73 -18.45 5.48
C MET A 72 -1.89 -19.78 6.22
N LYS A 73 -2.74 -20.68 5.71
CA LYS A 73 -3.02 -22.01 6.28
C LYS A 73 -2.28 -23.14 5.57
N SER A 74 -1.56 -22.86 4.50
CA SER A 74 -0.82 -23.81 3.70
C SER A 74 0.61 -23.97 4.21
N ASP A 75 1.20 -25.14 4.03
CA ASP A 75 2.61 -25.41 4.33
C ASP A 75 3.56 -25.02 3.19
N ASN A 76 3.03 -24.57 2.05
CA ASN A 76 3.79 -24.19 0.87
C ASN A 76 3.33 -22.82 0.32
N ASP A 77 4.02 -22.31 -0.70
CA ASP A 77 3.75 -21.01 -1.32
C ASP A 77 2.87 -21.10 -2.59
N GLU A 78 2.21 -22.22 -2.87
CA GLU A 78 1.46 -22.41 -4.11
C GLU A 78 0.40 -21.33 -4.34
N TYR A 79 -0.44 -21.03 -3.35
CA TYR A 79 -1.48 -20.01 -3.46
C TYR A 79 -0.89 -18.60 -3.59
N LEU A 80 0.22 -18.30 -2.90
CA LEU A 80 0.92 -17.03 -3.00
C LEU A 80 1.50 -16.86 -4.41
N ASN A 81 2.22 -17.87 -4.89
CA ASN A 81 2.83 -17.85 -6.22
C ASN A 81 1.75 -17.71 -7.31
N LYS A 82 0.66 -18.49 -7.21
CA LYS A 82 -0.45 -18.40 -8.17
C LYS A 82 -1.03 -16.99 -8.28
N MET A 83 -1.12 -16.25 -7.16
CA MET A 83 -1.57 -14.87 -7.16
C MET A 83 -0.57 -13.94 -7.83
N PHE A 84 0.73 -14.05 -7.48
CA PHE A 84 1.75 -13.12 -7.98
C PHE A 84 2.26 -13.43 -9.37
N ASP A 85 2.30 -14.70 -9.80
CA ASP A 85 2.68 -15.07 -11.18
C ASP A 85 1.76 -14.40 -12.20
N PHE A 86 0.47 -14.30 -11.86
CA PHE A 86 -0.47 -13.57 -12.69
C PHE A 86 -0.13 -12.08 -12.78
N PHE A 87 0.13 -11.40 -11.65
CA PHE A 87 0.46 -9.99 -11.66
C PHE A 87 1.78 -9.68 -12.38
N LYS A 88 2.75 -10.60 -12.36
CA LYS A 88 4.00 -10.50 -13.13
C LYS A 88 3.77 -10.47 -14.65
N GLU A 89 2.77 -11.20 -15.14
CA GLU A 89 2.42 -11.20 -16.57
C GLU A 89 1.80 -9.87 -17.04
N TYR A 90 1.15 -9.12 -16.14
CA TYR A 90 0.42 -7.89 -16.45
C TYR A 90 1.13 -6.60 -16.09
N GLY A 91 2.25 -6.65 -15.37
CA GLY A 91 2.95 -5.46 -14.91
C GLY A 91 4.48 -5.59 -14.99
N ASN A 92 5.15 -4.47 -15.22
CA ASN A 92 6.60 -4.34 -15.12
C ASN A 92 7.06 -4.13 -13.65
N TYR A 93 6.25 -4.56 -12.67
CA TYR A 93 6.56 -4.41 -11.26
C TYR A 93 7.43 -5.56 -10.76
N ASP A 94 8.43 -5.22 -9.95
CA ASP A 94 9.21 -6.20 -9.21
C ASP A 94 8.47 -6.53 -7.91
N TYR A 95 7.70 -7.63 -7.92
CA TYR A 95 6.92 -8.06 -6.76
C TYR A 95 7.76 -8.76 -5.67
N ASP A 96 9.08 -8.80 -5.75
CA ASP A 96 9.91 -9.49 -4.77
C ASP A 96 9.78 -8.86 -3.37
N TYR A 97 9.67 -7.54 -3.29
CA TYR A 97 9.41 -6.87 -2.02
C TYR A 97 8.02 -7.16 -1.46
N THR A 98 7.01 -7.21 -2.31
CA THR A 98 5.64 -7.55 -1.93
C THR A 98 5.55 -9.00 -1.44
N ILE A 99 6.19 -9.93 -2.12
CA ILE A 99 6.25 -11.35 -1.71
C ILE A 99 6.95 -11.49 -0.36
N GLU A 100 8.09 -10.81 -0.15
CA GLU A 100 8.82 -10.79 1.11
C GLU A 100 7.96 -10.21 2.25
N PHE A 101 7.22 -9.14 1.98
CA PHE A 101 6.29 -8.52 2.92
C PHE A 101 5.23 -9.53 3.42
N TYR A 102 4.53 -10.22 2.52
CA TYR A 102 3.54 -11.23 2.91
C TYR A 102 4.17 -12.42 3.61
N LYS A 103 5.33 -12.91 3.18
CA LYS A 103 6.06 -13.98 3.89
C LYS A 103 6.43 -13.60 5.32
N THR A 104 6.78 -12.33 5.53
CA THR A 104 7.05 -11.80 6.88
C THR A 104 5.77 -11.76 7.73
N ILE A 105 4.63 -11.34 7.15
CA ILE A 105 3.33 -11.38 7.84
C ILE A 105 2.98 -12.81 8.26
N LYS A 106 3.08 -13.78 7.36
CA LYS A 106 2.78 -15.18 7.68
C LYS A 106 3.64 -15.71 8.81
N LYS A 107 4.93 -15.38 8.81
CA LYS A 107 5.89 -15.82 9.83
C LYS A 107 5.61 -15.22 11.22
N GLU A 108 5.23 -13.92 11.26
CA GLU A 108 5.17 -13.18 12.51
C GLU A 108 3.74 -12.94 13.03
N MET A 109 2.73 -13.02 12.15
CA MET A 109 1.34 -12.64 12.41
C MET A 109 0.38 -13.66 11.79
N ASN A 110 0.54 -14.93 12.14
CA ASN A 110 -0.04 -16.09 11.47
C ASN A 110 -1.58 -16.22 11.52
N ASP A 111 -2.27 -15.43 12.34
CA ASP A 111 -3.74 -15.39 12.44
C ASP A 111 -4.35 -14.07 11.93
N ILE A 112 -3.57 -13.24 11.24
CA ILE A 112 -4.08 -12.12 10.44
C ILE A 112 -5.06 -12.65 9.40
N ARG A 113 -6.13 -11.90 9.14
CA ARG A 113 -7.14 -12.19 8.14
C ARG A 113 -7.18 -11.09 7.11
N PHE A 114 -7.05 -11.47 5.86
CA PHE A 114 -7.07 -10.57 4.72
C PHE A 114 -8.48 -10.41 4.17
N TYR A 115 -8.84 -9.18 3.83
CA TYR A 115 -10.13 -8.83 3.24
C TYR A 115 -9.88 -7.94 2.02
N GLY A 116 -10.16 -8.44 0.84
CA GLY A 116 -10.05 -7.68 -0.41
C GLY A 116 -11.29 -6.81 -0.62
N VAL A 117 -11.06 -5.54 -0.88
CA VAL A 117 -12.14 -4.57 -1.06
C VAL A 117 -12.14 -3.87 -2.41
N ASP A 118 -11.14 -4.13 -3.24
CA ASP A 118 -11.06 -3.54 -4.58
C ASP A 118 -11.95 -4.25 -5.60
N VAL A 119 -12.09 -3.64 -6.77
CA VAL A 119 -12.72 -4.24 -7.95
C VAL A 119 -11.88 -5.40 -8.48
N GLY A 120 -12.44 -6.21 -9.34
CA GLY A 120 -11.78 -7.40 -9.87
C GLY A 120 -10.66 -7.11 -10.87
N HIS A 121 -9.43 -6.94 -10.41
CA HIS A 121 -8.27 -6.98 -11.29
C HIS A 121 -7.97 -8.42 -11.68
N ALA A 122 -7.65 -8.64 -12.97
CA ALA A 122 -7.44 -10.00 -13.47
C ALA A 122 -8.67 -10.92 -13.32
N TYR A 123 -9.85 -10.33 -13.47
CA TYR A 123 -11.12 -11.01 -13.26
C TYR A 123 -11.36 -12.21 -14.19
N ASP A 124 -10.80 -12.18 -15.40
CA ASP A 124 -10.97 -13.20 -16.44
C ASP A 124 -10.00 -14.39 -16.33
N SER A 125 -9.02 -14.29 -15.45
CA SER A 125 -8.02 -15.33 -15.17
C SER A 125 -8.09 -15.76 -13.70
N ILE A 126 -7.34 -15.14 -12.80
CA ILE A 126 -7.28 -15.53 -11.38
C ILE A 126 -8.66 -15.45 -10.70
N GLY A 127 -9.51 -14.48 -11.10
CA GLY A 127 -10.88 -14.37 -10.59
C GLY A 127 -11.73 -15.58 -10.97
N LYS A 128 -11.69 -15.99 -12.25
CA LYS A 128 -12.40 -17.20 -12.71
C LYS A 128 -11.85 -18.48 -12.09
N ASP A 129 -10.54 -18.57 -11.91
CA ASP A 129 -9.91 -19.72 -11.29
C ASP A 129 -10.31 -19.86 -9.83
N TYR A 130 -10.31 -18.73 -9.09
CA TYR A 130 -10.80 -18.75 -7.70
C TYR A 130 -12.29 -19.10 -7.62
N LEU A 131 -13.12 -18.60 -8.56
CA LEU A 131 -14.54 -18.94 -8.60
C LEU A 131 -14.80 -20.44 -8.73
N LYS A 132 -13.99 -21.15 -9.52
CA LYS A 132 -14.07 -22.63 -9.60
C LYS A 132 -13.80 -23.24 -8.23
N LEU A 133 -12.72 -22.83 -7.57
CA LEU A 133 -12.34 -23.29 -6.23
C LEU A 133 -13.43 -23.01 -5.19
N ALA A 134 -14.04 -21.81 -5.20
CA ALA A 134 -15.13 -21.45 -4.31
C ALA A 134 -16.39 -22.33 -4.55
N LYS A 135 -16.71 -22.64 -5.82
CA LYS A 135 -17.82 -23.52 -6.19
C LYS A 135 -17.57 -24.96 -5.73
N GLU A 136 -16.36 -25.47 -5.85
CA GLU A 136 -15.98 -26.80 -5.34
C GLU A 136 -16.13 -26.91 -3.82
N LYS A 137 -15.82 -25.83 -3.07
CA LYS A 137 -16.01 -25.76 -1.63
C LYS A 137 -17.47 -25.59 -1.21
N GLY A 138 -18.32 -25.12 -2.09
CA GLY A 138 -19.75 -24.93 -1.85
C GLY A 138 -20.09 -23.75 -0.93
N ASP A 139 -19.18 -22.83 -0.68
CA ASP A 139 -19.43 -21.62 0.11
C ASP A 139 -20.18 -20.58 -0.73
N LYS A 140 -21.50 -20.53 -0.55
CA LYS A 140 -22.38 -19.62 -1.32
C LYS A 140 -22.00 -18.16 -1.18
N LYS A 141 -21.58 -17.72 0.01
CA LYS A 141 -21.20 -16.33 0.25
C LYS A 141 -19.90 -15.97 -0.44
N ASP A 142 -18.92 -16.86 -0.39
CA ASP A 142 -17.64 -16.68 -1.07
C ASP A 142 -17.82 -16.64 -2.59
N ILE A 143 -18.68 -17.53 -3.13
CA ILE A 143 -19.09 -17.50 -4.55
C ILE A 143 -19.69 -16.16 -4.93
N GLU A 144 -20.69 -15.65 -4.18
CA GLU A 144 -21.35 -14.37 -4.43
C GLU A 144 -20.37 -13.19 -4.42
N LEU A 145 -19.48 -13.13 -3.42
CA LEU A 145 -18.48 -12.06 -3.32
C LEU A 145 -17.47 -12.12 -4.47
N THR A 146 -17.10 -13.32 -4.89
CA THR A 146 -16.18 -13.52 -6.01
C THR A 146 -16.84 -13.11 -7.33
N GLU A 147 -18.08 -13.53 -7.59
CA GLU A 147 -18.83 -13.16 -8.78
C GLU A 147 -19.05 -11.62 -8.85
N ARG A 148 -19.37 -10.99 -7.72
CA ARG A 148 -19.46 -9.53 -7.60
C ARG A 148 -18.15 -8.83 -7.96
N ALA A 149 -17.03 -9.28 -7.41
CA ALA A 149 -15.72 -8.71 -7.71
C ALA A 149 -15.35 -8.85 -9.20
N ILE A 150 -15.66 -10.00 -9.83
CA ILE A 150 -15.47 -10.23 -11.26
C ILE A 150 -16.31 -9.25 -12.10
N GLU A 151 -17.58 -9.06 -11.75
CA GLU A 151 -18.46 -8.13 -12.44
C GLU A 151 -17.99 -6.67 -12.30
N GLN A 152 -17.61 -6.27 -11.08
CA GLN A 152 -17.04 -4.95 -10.84
C GLN A 152 -15.78 -4.70 -11.65
N GLY A 153 -14.87 -5.70 -11.73
CA GLY A 153 -13.68 -5.62 -12.55
C GLY A 153 -13.99 -5.43 -14.03
N LYS A 154 -14.89 -6.25 -14.57
CA LYS A 154 -15.34 -6.10 -15.96
C LYS A 154 -15.88 -4.70 -16.23
N ASN A 155 -16.77 -4.20 -15.37
CA ASN A 155 -17.35 -2.86 -15.51
C ASN A 155 -16.29 -1.74 -15.41
N PHE A 156 -15.27 -1.90 -14.55
CA PHE A 156 -14.15 -0.97 -14.43
C PHE A 156 -13.38 -0.89 -15.74
N TYR A 157 -12.89 -2.01 -16.26
CA TYR A 157 -12.09 -2.04 -17.48
C TYR A 157 -12.88 -1.67 -18.74
N ASP A 158 -14.18 -1.93 -18.78
CA ASP A 158 -15.03 -1.45 -19.88
C ASP A 158 -15.19 0.07 -19.86
N LYS A 159 -15.19 0.72 -18.67
CA LYS A 159 -15.21 2.18 -18.52
C LYS A 159 -13.85 2.81 -18.83
N GLU A 160 -12.76 2.19 -18.38
CA GLU A 160 -11.38 2.66 -18.62
C GLU A 160 -11.08 2.82 -20.12
N LYS A 161 -11.59 1.93 -20.96
CA LYS A 161 -11.47 2.03 -22.42
C LYS A 161 -12.09 3.31 -23.01
N VAL A 162 -13.01 3.95 -22.28
CA VAL A 162 -13.77 5.10 -22.76
C VAL A 162 -13.38 6.38 -22.03
N ASP A 163 -13.16 6.31 -20.71
CA ASP A 163 -12.94 7.48 -19.85
C ASP A 163 -12.27 7.04 -18.54
N ASP A 164 -10.96 7.27 -18.43
CA ASP A 164 -10.16 6.88 -17.27
C ASP A 164 -10.64 7.52 -15.95
N LEU A 165 -11.14 8.77 -16.00
CA LEU A 165 -11.63 9.46 -14.80
C LEU A 165 -12.91 8.78 -14.28
N LYS A 166 -13.85 8.47 -15.17
CA LYS A 166 -15.07 7.74 -14.77
C LYS A 166 -14.79 6.32 -14.30
N ALA A 167 -13.77 5.68 -14.86
CA ALA A 167 -13.33 4.37 -14.38
C ALA A 167 -12.78 4.47 -12.96
N SER A 168 -11.93 5.46 -12.69
CA SER A 168 -11.37 5.70 -11.37
C SER A 168 -12.44 6.04 -10.33
N GLU A 169 -13.39 6.93 -10.65
CA GLU A 169 -14.53 7.25 -9.79
C GLU A 169 -15.38 5.99 -9.47
N TYR A 170 -15.63 5.17 -10.49
CA TYR A 170 -16.32 3.90 -10.32
C TYR A 170 -15.58 2.95 -9.39
N ARG A 171 -14.25 2.80 -9.58
CA ARG A 171 -13.40 1.94 -8.75
C ARG A 171 -13.47 2.37 -7.28
N ASP A 172 -13.26 3.66 -7.00
CA ASP A 172 -13.27 4.19 -5.64
C ASP A 172 -14.63 4.03 -4.95
N LYS A 173 -15.71 4.24 -5.69
CA LYS A 173 -17.05 3.98 -5.19
C LYS A 173 -17.25 2.51 -4.84
N MET A 174 -16.85 1.59 -5.72
CA MET A 174 -16.96 0.16 -5.46
C MET A 174 -16.08 -0.30 -4.30
N MET A 175 -14.86 0.24 -4.20
CA MET A 175 -13.98 -0.01 -3.05
C MET A 175 -14.63 0.41 -1.73
N ALA A 176 -15.23 1.60 -1.68
CA ALA A 176 -15.93 2.07 -0.49
C ALA A 176 -17.14 1.19 -0.14
N GLU A 177 -17.93 0.75 -1.14
CA GLU A 177 -19.05 -0.17 -0.92
C GLU A 177 -18.59 -1.53 -0.41
N ASN A 178 -17.57 -2.12 -1.04
CA ASN A 178 -16.96 -3.39 -0.61
C ASN A 178 -16.36 -3.30 0.79
N PHE A 179 -15.68 -2.17 1.09
CA PHE A 179 -15.15 -1.88 2.42
C PHE A 179 -16.28 -1.89 3.47
N MET A 180 -17.35 -1.14 3.24
CA MET A 180 -18.47 -1.05 4.16
C MET A 180 -19.18 -2.39 4.36
N ASP A 181 -19.41 -3.14 3.28
CA ASP A 181 -20.00 -4.48 3.35
C ASP A 181 -19.16 -5.44 4.22
N THR A 182 -17.84 -5.38 4.05
CA THR A 182 -16.89 -6.21 4.81
C THR A 182 -16.77 -5.71 6.25
N TYR A 183 -16.64 -4.39 6.43
CA TYR A 183 -16.60 -3.75 7.75
C TYR A 183 -17.80 -4.14 8.60
N ASN A 184 -19.01 -4.06 8.08
CA ASN A 184 -20.24 -4.40 8.81
C ASN A 184 -20.31 -5.88 9.23
N LYS A 185 -19.60 -6.76 8.58
CA LYS A 185 -19.58 -8.22 8.83
C LYS A 185 -18.39 -8.68 9.67
N THR A 186 -17.38 -7.84 9.85
CA THR A 186 -16.19 -8.11 10.68
C THR A 186 -16.39 -7.57 12.11
N LYS A 187 -15.62 -8.07 13.05
CA LYS A 187 -15.58 -7.57 14.44
C LYS A 187 -14.15 -7.12 14.77
N GLY A 188 -14.04 -6.13 15.66
CA GLY A 188 -12.75 -5.57 16.08
C GLY A 188 -12.24 -4.50 15.10
N ASP A 189 -11.09 -3.95 15.42
CA ASP A 189 -10.45 -2.91 14.65
C ASP A 189 -10.03 -3.38 13.25
N VAL A 190 -9.83 -2.42 12.36
CA VAL A 190 -9.44 -2.66 10.97
C VAL A 190 -8.19 -1.84 10.66
N ILE A 191 -7.26 -2.43 9.94
CA ILE A 191 -6.13 -1.73 9.32
C ILE A 191 -6.16 -1.94 7.81
N GLY A 192 -5.71 -0.95 7.04
CA GLY A 192 -5.55 -1.05 5.60
C GLY A 192 -4.46 -0.12 5.08
N PHE A 193 -3.72 -0.59 4.06
CA PHE A 193 -2.78 0.19 3.28
C PHE A 193 -3.32 0.27 1.86
N PHE A 194 -3.40 1.48 1.33
CA PHE A 194 -4.01 1.78 0.04
C PHE A 194 -3.18 2.83 -0.69
N GLY A 195 -3.15 2.78 -1.98
CA GLY A 195 -2.56 3.85 -2.78
C GLY A 195 -3.07 5.22 -2.31
N LEU A 196 -2.16 6.16 -2.09
CA LEU A 196 -2.45 7.46 -1.47
C LEU A 196 -3.62 8.20 -2.12
N GLY A 197 -3.75 8.07 -3.46
CA GLY A 197 -4.87 8.69 -4.20
C GLY A 197 -6.26 8.28 -3.71
N HIS A 198 -6.41 7.07 -3.14
CA HIS A 198 -7.67 6.58 -2.59
C HIS A 198 -7.97 7.12 -1.18
N ILE A 199 -6.93 7.63 -0.50
CA ILE A 199 -7.01 8.08 0.90
C ILE A 199 -7.15 9.61 0.99
N ASP A 200 -6.38 10.39 0.23
CA ASP A 200 -6.32 11.86 0.37
C ASP A 200 -6.91 12.65 -0.81
N GLY A 201 -7.31 11.94 -1.88
CA GLY A 201 -7.93 12.58 -3.04
C GLY A 201 -7.00 13.46 -3.87
N THR A 202 -5.68 13.38 -3.69
CA THR A 202 -4.70 14.26 -4.35
C THR A 202 -4.55 14.00 -5.86
N ARG A 203 -5.07 12.88 -6.37
CA ARG A 203 -4.94 12.45 -7.77
C ARG A 203 -6.20 12.68 -8.61
N TYR A 204 -6.77 13.88 -8.63
CA TYR A 204 -7.79 14.29 -9.60
C TYR A 204 -9.21 13.72 -9.43
N ILE A 205 -9.53 13.00 -8.36
CA ILE A 205 -10.80 12.31 -8.22
C ILE A 205 -11.66 12.98 -7.15
N ASN A 206 -12.83 13.48 -7.56
CA ASN A 206 -13.78 14.10 -6.63
C ASN A 206 -14.47 13.11 -5.69
N ASP A 207 -14.47 11.82 -6.02
CA ASP A 207 -15.16 10.75 -5.29
C ASP A 207 -14.21 9.61 -4.90
N TYR A 208 -13.08 9.96 -4.25
CA TYR A 208 -12.14 8.96 -3.72
C TYR A 208 -12.75 8.15 -2.56
N MET A 209 -12.17 6.99 -2.30
CA MET A 209 -12.70 6.02 -1.34
C MET A 209 -13.00 6.64 0.02
N MET A 210 -12.08 7.45 0.57
CA MET A 210 -12.24 8.09 1.89
C MET A 210 -13.44 9.00 2.00
N LYS A 211 -13.74 9.82 0.98
CA LYS A 211 -14.92 10.68 0.95
C LYS A 211 -16.20 9.89 1.13
N ASN A 212 -16.24 8.68 0.57
CA ASN A 212 -17.40 7.80 0.68
C ASN A 212 -17.48 7.05 2.03
N LEU A 213 -16.38 6.96 2.78
CA LEU A 213 -16.32 6.28 4.08
C LEU A 213 -16.51 7.21 5.28
N GLN A 214 -16.04 8.46 5.20
CA GLN A 214 -16.02 9.41 6.32
C GLN A 214 -17.39 9.66 6.96
N ASP A 215 -18.44 9.72 6.18
CA ASP A 215 -19.81 9.91 6.68
C ASP A 215 -20.38 8.67 7.37
N LYS A 216 -19.80 7.50 7.12
CA LYS A 216 -20.32 6.19 7.57
C LYS A 216 -19.55 5.60 8.74
N ILE A 217 -18.27 5.97 8.89
CA ILE A 217 -17.37 5.45 9.94
C ILE A 217 -16.89 6.61 10.79
N LYS A 218 -17.29 6.62 12.08
CA LYS A 218 -16.96 7.72 12.99
C LYS A 218 -15.51 7.74 13.47
N ASN A 219 -14.90 6.56 13.63
CA ASN A 219 -13.55 6.41 14.16
C ASN A 219 -12.63 5.91 13.04
N ILE A 220 -12.38 6.77 12.07
CA ILE A 220 -11.47 6.49 10.96
C ILE A 220 -10.25 7.42 11.07
N HIS A 221 -9.07 6.84 11.03
CA HIS A 221 -7.79 7.53 11.11
C HIS A 221 -7.05 7.32 9.80
N THR A 222 -6.55 8.40 9.22
CA THR A 222 -5.79 8.37 7.98
C THR A 222 -4.39 8.92 8.19
N VAL A 223 -3.41 8.28 7.58
CA VAL A 223 -2.00 8.69 7.62
C VAL A 223 -1.42 8.59 6.22
N ASN A 224 -0.75 9.64 5.77
CA ASN A 224 0.04 9.63 4.55
C ASN A 224 1.45 9.09 4.88
N LEU A 225 1.76 7.85 4.47
CA LEU A 225 3.06 7.22 4.72
C LEU A 225 4.19 7.84 3.91
N LEU A 226 3.90 8.48 2.78
CA LEU A 226 4.93 9.16 1.98
C LEU A 226 5.57 10.32 2.75
N LYS A 227 4.85 10.86 3.75
CA LYS A 227 5.34 11.92 4.65
C LYS A 227 5.92 11.37 5.96
N SER A 228 6.04 10.05 6.11
CA SER A 228 6.57 9.47 7.35
C SER A 228 8.07 9.73 7.50
N LYS A 229 8.46 10.26 8.65
CA LYS A 229 9.88 10.40 9.04
C LYS A 229 10.54 9.07 9.41
N ASN A 230 9.80 7.97 9.39
CA ASN A 230 10.30 6.65 9.73
C ASN A 230 10.81 5.87 8.51
N LEU A 231 10.64 6.41 7.29
CA LEU A 231 11.15 5.78 6.08
C LEU A 231 12.68 5.78 6.10
N LYS A 232 13.27 4.62 6.36
CA LYS A 232 14.73 4.43 6.50
C LYS A 232 15.32 3.88 5.20
N PRO A 233 16.59 4.18 4.90
CA PRO A 233 17.28 3.54 3.80
C PRO A 233 17.36 2.02 4.02
N ILE A 234 17.40 1.28 2.92
CA ILE A 234 17.55 -0.17 2.91
C ILE A 234 19.00 -0.55 3.26
N SER A 235 19.94 0.19 2.71
CA SER A 235 21.38 -0.02 2.87
C SER A 235 22.16 1.28 2.71
N THR A 236 23.44 1.22 3.01
CA THR A 236 24.41 2.22 2.60
C THR A 236 25.35 1.56 1.60
N GLU A 237 25.56 2.18 0.45
CA GLU A 237 26.31 1.64 -0.69
C GLU A 237 27.34 2.63 -1.20
N LYS A 238 28.35 2.10 -1.89
CA LYS A 238 29.27 2.92 -2.70
C LYS A 238 28.75 2.99 -4.11
N ILE A 239 28.57 4.21 -4.62
CA ILE A 239 28.11 4.45 -5.98
C ILE A 239 29.11 5.33 -6.73
N THR A 240 29.20 5.17 -8.05
CA THR A 240 30.02 6.02 -8.91
C THR A 240 29.13 7.00 -9.67
N TYR A 241 29.48 8.30 -9.61
CA TYR A 241 28.88 9.35 -10.40
C TYR A 241 29.98 10.26 -10.99
N ASN A 242 29.97 10.52 -12.29
CA ASN A 242 31.01 11.29 -13.01
C ASN A 242 32.46 10.84 -12.69
N GLY A 243 32.68 9.51 -12.61
CA GLY A 243 34.00 8.91 -12.34
C GLY A 243 34.49 9.04 -10.89
N ARG A 244 33.70 9.58 -9.98
CA ARG A 244 33.99 9.69 -8.55
C ARG A 244 33.12 8.74 -7.74
N GLU A 245 33.70 8.11 -6.71
CA GLU A 245 32.98 7.24 -5.77
C GLU A 245 32.36 8.08 -4.63
N PHE A 246 31.13 7.75 -4.23
CA PHE A 246 30.37 8.34 -3.14
C PHE A 246 29.79 7.26 -2.25
N GLU A 247 29.73 7.49 -0.96
CA GLU A 247 28.90 6.75 -0.03
C GLU A 247 27.48 7.33 -0.08
N ALA A 248 26.49 6.47 -0.25
CA ALA A 248 25.09 6.87 -0.41
C ALA A 248 24.15 5.93 0.33
N ASP A 249 23.10 6.49 0.90
CA ASP A 249 21.98 5.72 1.45
C ASP A 249 21.04 5.31 0.32
N PHE A 250 20.80 4.03 0.15
CA PHE A 250 19.94 3.46 -0.87
C PHE A 250 18.50 3.27 -0.32
N TYR A 251 17.52 3.80 -1.03
CA TYR A 251 16.11 3.75 -0.65
C TYR A 251 15.28 2.75 -1.48
N GLY A 252 15.88 2.06 -2.41
CA GLY A 252 15.20 1.04 -3.22
C GLY A 252 15.06 1.41 -4.68
N ILE A 253 14.23 0.61 -5.35
CA ILE A 253 13.88 0.76 -6.75
C ILE A 253 12.44 1.24 -6.82
N ILE A 254 12.19 2.27 -7.60
CA ILE A 254 10.85 2.77 -7.93
C ILE A 254 10.57 2.36 -9.37
N SER A 255 9.38 1.83 -9.61
CA SER A 255 8.95 1.41 -10.94
C SER A 255 7.99 2.42 -11.55
N HIS A 256 8.23 2.77 -12.82
CA HIS A 256 7.43 3.74 -13.57
C HIS A 256 6.88 3.11 -14.84
N LYS A 257 5.68 2.57 -14.80
CA LYS A 257 5.07 1.77 -15.88
C LYS A 257 5.11 2.42 -17.27
N TYR A 258 5.04 3.75 -17.35
CA TYR A 258 4.94 4.49 -18.62
C TYR A 258 6.18 5.34 -18.93
N SER A 259 7.26 5.20 -18.15
CA SER A 259 8.50 5.92 -18.37
C SER A 259 9.36 5.22 -19.44
N PRO A 260 10.13 5.96 -20.26
CA PRO A 260 11.22 5.40 -21.07
C PRO A 260 12.25 4.65 -20.22
N TYR A 261 12.35 5.00 -18.93
CA TYR A 261 13.17 4.36 -17.92
C TYR A 261 12.22 3.76 -16.86
N PRO A 262 11.81 2.49 -17.01
CA PRO A 262 10.81 1.89 -16.14
C PRO A 262 11.29 1.67 -14.72
N HIS A 263 12.59 1.74 -14.47
CA HIS A 263 13.19 1.53 -13.15
C HIS A 263 14.06 2.70 -12.74
N GLU A 264 13.96 3.08 -11.48
CA GLU A 264 14.72 4.18 -10.89
C GLU A 264 15.26 3.76 -9.51
N LYS A 265 16.58 3.73 -9.35
CA LYS A 265 17.23 3.56 -8.05
C LYS A 265 17.39 4.91 -7.38
N LEU A 266 17.00 4.98 -6.11
CA LEU A 266 17.03 6.21 -5.32
C LEU A 266 18.14 6.18 -4.29
N TYR A 267 19.03 7.19 -4.32
CA TYR A 267 20.17 7.33 -3.41
C TYR A 267 20.24 8.72 -2.81
N ARG A 268 20.49 8.81 -1.48
CA ARG A 268 20.90 10.05 -0.82
C ARG A 268 22.41 10.04 -0.64
N ILE A 269 23.11 11.00 -1.26
CA ILE A 269 24.55 11.14 -1.16
C ILE A 269 24.95 11.68 0.22
N LYS A 270 25.91 11.04 0.90
CA LYS A 270 26.37 11.48 2.23
C LYS A 270 27.35 12.66 2.18
N ASP A 271 28.31 12.65 1.24
CA ASP A 271 29.23 13.76 1.02
C ASP A 271 28.73 14.69 -0.08
N THR A 272 28.15 15.80 0.30
CA THR A 272 27.54 16.78 -0.64
C THR A 272 28.53 17.84 -1.11
N GLU A 273 29.76 17.86 -0.62
CA GLU A 273 30.78 18.88 -0.93
C GLU A 273 31.04 19.02 -2.44
N TYR A 274 31.12 17.88 -3.13
CA TYR A 274 31.33 17.83 -4.59
C TYR A 274 30.25 18.59 -5.38
N PHE A 275 29.04 18.67 -4.84
CA PHE A 275 27.87 19.24 -5.53
C PHE A 275 27.66 20.73 -5.22
N LYS A 276 28.51 21.37 -4.41
CA LYS A 276 28.37 22.79 -4.04
C LYS A 276 28.33 23.73 -5.23
N ASP A 277 29.16 23.46 -6.21
CA ASP A 277 29.31 24.29 -7.42
C ASP A 277 28.35 23.93 -8.54
N PHE A 278 27.48 22.92 -8.35
CA PHE A 278 26.48 22.55 -9.34
C PHE A 278 25.42 23.65 -9.42
N THR A 279 25.03 23.97 -10.66
CA THR A 279 24.01 24.96 -10.95
C THR A 279 22.64 24.32 -11.10
N THR A 280 21.61 25.02 -10.59
CA THR A 280 20.22 24.66 -10.82
C THR A 280 19.85 24.84 -12.28
N THR A 281 19.19 23.88 -12.88
CA THR A 281 18.75 23.90 -14.29
C THR A 281 17.35 24.51 -14.48
N GLY A 282 16.74 25.03 -13.41
CA GLY A 282 15.53 25.86 -13.48
C GLY A 282 14.20 25.16 -13.32
N TYR A 283 14.16 23.89 -12.95
CA TYR A 283 12.91 23.19 -12.69
C TYR A 283 12.80 22.77 -11.21
N ASN A 284 11.83 23.36 -10.50
CA ASN A 284 11.34 22.80 -9.24
C ASN A 284 10.53 21.56 -9.55
N GLN A 285 11.04 20.40 -9.20
CA GLN A 285 10.27 19.18 -9.22
C GLN A 285 9.73 18.88 -7.83
N SER A 286 8.43 18.63 -7.73
CA SER A 286 7.87 18.04 -6.52
C SER A 286 8.31 16.59 -6.41
N PHE A 287 8.98 16.25 -5.33
CA PHE A 287 9.38 14.89 -5.01
C PHE A 287 8.32 14.27 -4.10
N PRO A 288 7.66 13.17 -4.48
CA PRO A 288 6.50 12.66 -3.74
C PRO A 288 6.86 12.00 -2.41
N TYR A 289 8.14 11.64 -2.20
CA TYR A 289 8.56 10.84 -1.05
C TYR A 289 9.29 11.68 -0.02
N ASN A 290 8.84 11.63 1.23
CA ASN A 290 9.57 12.19 2.36
C ASN A 290 10.42 11.12 3.06
N PHE A 291 11.45 10.61 2.42
CA PHE A 291 12.38 9.68 3.04
C PHE A 291 13.25 10.32 4.16
N SER A 292 12.69 11.24 4.95
CA SER A 292 13.41 12.04 5.93
C SER A 292 14.52 12.89 5.28
N PHE A 293 14.30 13.33 4.04
CA PHE A 293 15.21 14.23 3.38
C PHE A 293 15.15 15.62 4.03
N GLU A 294 16.30 16.25 4.10
CA GLU A 294 16.46 17.59 4.65
C GLU A 294 16.86 18.57 3.55
N LYS A 295 16.57 19.86 3.78
CA LYS A 295 16.98 20.91 2.87
C LYS A 295 18.50 20.87 2.68
N GLY A 296 18.92 20.81 1.42
CA GLY A 296 20.33 20.70 1.04
C GLY A 296 20.78 19.29 0.74
N ASP A 297 19.98 18.24 1.06
CA ASP A 297 20.30 16.88 0.68
C ASP A 297 20.45 16.75 -0.83
N ILE A 298 21.40 15.95 -1.25
CA ILE A 298 21.65 15.59 -2.64
C ILE A 298 21.14 14.20 -2.87
N ILE A 299 20.16 14.11 -3.77
CA ILE A 299 19.57 12.85 -4.19
C ILE A 299 20.06 12.55 -5.60
N LEU A 300 20.60 11.36 -5.79
CA LEU A 300 20.90 10.80 -7.10
C LEU A 300 19.85 9.76 -7.43
N THR A 301 19.16 9.98 -8.56
CA THR A 301 18.26 8.98 -9.11
C THR A 301 18.94 8.35 -10.33
N ARG A 302 19.04 7.03 -10.31
CA ARG A 302 19.63 6.24 -11.40
C ARG A 302 18.53 5.55 -12.15
N GLN A 303 18.10 6.19 -13.24
CA GLN A 303 17.06 5.72 -14.13
C GLN A 303 17.66 4.75 -15.15
N TYR A 304 17.01 3.61 -15.39
CA TYR A 304 17.52 2.61 -16.32
C TYR A 304 16.41 1.80 -17.00
N ASN A 305 16.77 1.27 -18.16
CA ASN A 305 16.03 0.27 -18.90
C ASN A 305 17.01 -0.80 -19.41
N ASP A 306 16.57 -1.72 -20.24
CA ASP A 306 17.42 -2.81 -20.79
C ASP A 306 18.58 -2.34 -21.66
N LYS A 307 18.61 -1.07 -22.09
CA LYS A 307 19.57 -0.54 -23.07
C LYS A 307 20.49 0.53 -22.52
N GLU A 308 19.99 1.35 -21.60
CA GLU A 308 20.72 2.53 -21.15
C GLU A 308 20.42 2.88 -19.70
N GLN A 309 21.33 3.65 -19.11
CA GLN A 309 21.21 4.19 -17.77
C GLN A 309 21.44 5.69 -17.82
N LYS A 310 20.65 6.44 -17.05
CA LYS A 310 20.75 7.89 -16.89
C LYS A 310 20.75 8.24 -15.41
N ASP A 311 21.77 8.98 -14.99
CA ASP A 311 21.81 9.54 -13.64
C ASP A 311 21.24 10.96 -13.66
N VAL A 312 20.34 11.25 -12.71
CA VAL A 312 19.78 12.57 -12.48
C VAL A 312 20.11 12.97 -11.04
N VAL A 313 20.62 14.18 -10.85
CA VAL A 313 20.95 14.70 -9.51
C VAL A 313 20.02 15.85 -9.19
N ILE A 314 19.45 15.78 -8.00
CA ILE A 314 18.55 16.80 -7.48
C ILE A 314 19.04 17.28 -6.11
N ARG A 315 18.78 18.55 -5.78
CA ARG A 315 19.02 19.13 -4.47
C ARG A 315 17.70 19.45 -3.80
N VAL A 316 17.47 18.95 -2.61
CA VAL A 316 16.28 19.24 -1.84
C VAL A 316 16.29 20.72 -1.42
N THR A 317 15.24 21.44 -1.76
CA THR A 317 15.12 22.91 -1.50
C THR A 317 14.12 23.25 -0.43
N SER A 318 13.12 22.38 -0.16
CA SER A 318 12.17 22.55 0.93
C SER A 318 12.66 21.94 2.24
N ASP A 319 12.10 22.36 3.35
CA ASP A 319 12.37 21.83 4.69
C ASP A 319 11.34 20.76 5.14
N GLY A 320 10.47 20.33 4.22
CA GLY A 320 9.39 19.36 4.50
C GLY A 320 8.19 19.95 5.24
N SER A 321 8.11 21.28 5.38
CA SER A 321 6.93 21.98 5.92
C SER A 321 5.81 22.11 4.88
N GLU A 322 6.12 21.94 3.60
CA GLU A 322 5.18 22.00 2.48
C GLU A 322 4.55 20.62 2.18
N GLU A 323 3.42 20.61 1.49
CA GLU A 323 2.75 19.37 1.10
C GLU A 323 3.60 18.46 0.20
N LEU A 324 4.51 19.05 -0.57
CA LEU A 324 5.41 18.36 -1.48
C LEU A 324 6.85 18.78 -1.20
N PHE A 325 7.78 17.81 -1.24
CA PHE A 325 9.21 18.12 -1.23
C PHE A 325 9.58 18.78 -2.56
N LEU A 326 10.05 20.02 -2.48
CA LEU A 326 10.60 20.71 -3.64
C LEU A 326 12.08 20.34 -3.79
N ALA A 327 12.47 20.03 -4.99
CA ALA A 327 13.86 19.74 -5.32
C ALA A 327 14.21 20.30 -6.71
N ASP A 328 15.41 20.84 -6.83
CA ASP A 328 15.91 21.40 -8.07
C ASP A 328 16.84 20.38 -8.76
N TYR A 329 16.67 20.19 -10.06
CA TYR A 329 17.70 19.51 -10.86
C TYR A 329 18.99 20.33 -10.84
N ILE A 330 20.12 19.67 -10.60
CA ILE A 330 21.43 20.30 -10.58
C ILE A 330 22.38 19.59 -11.55
N GLN A 331 23.28 20.35 -12.16
CA GLN A 331 24.31 19.84 -13.06
C GLN A 331 25.66 20.55 -12.82
N PRO A 332 26.79 19.92 -13.21
CA PRO A 332 28.08 20.60 -13.20
C PRO A 332 28.02 21.91 -14.02
N LYS A 333 28.79 22.90 -13.59
CA LYS A 333 29.02 24.14 -14.36
C LYS A 333 29.74 23.88 -15.67
#